data_4c29233b10db2fa5cadf3669840a216b
#
_entry.id   4c29233b10db2fa5cadf3669840a216b
#
_cell.length_a   1.000
_cell.length_b   1.000
_cell.length_c   1.000
_cell.angle_alpha   90.00
_cell.angle_beta   90.00
_cell.angle_gamma   90.00
#
_symmetry.space_group_name_H-M   'P 1'
#
loop_
_entity.id
_entity.type
_entity.pdbx_description
1 polymer ?
#
loop_
_entity_poly.entity_id
_entity_poly.type
_entity_poly.pdbx_seq_one_letter_code
_entity_poly.pdbx_strand_id
1 'polypeptide(L)'
;MAKKYYAVRVGKVPGIYQTWDECKKNVHGFPAAEYKSFMSMEEANAYMGREAVQEINGKTGSGNMEDVMPDNDYAFVDGSFNIATGVYGYGGFLIHDGVRYELSGNGSDKEMASMRNVAGEILGSMAAVKKAIELGLKEISVFYDYAGIKAWAVGEWKRNKKGTIEYYNYIISVRDSINIRFVKVRGHSGVEGNEEADRLAKRAVGLC
;
A
#
# COMPACT_ATOMS: atom_id res chain seq x y z
N MET A 1 25.34 -17.62 11.45
CA MET A 1 24.02 -18.28 11.68
C MET A 1 23.12 -17.90 10.52
N ALA A 2 22.38 -18.86 9.94
CA ALA A 2 21.44 -18.57 8.87
C ALA A 2 20.31 -17.67 9.36
N LYS A 3 19.97 -16.63 8.60
CA LYS A 3 18.90 -15.69 8.90
C LYS A 3 17.56 -16.41 8.77
N LYS A 4 16.73 -16.40 9.84
CA LYS A 4 15.38 -16.98 9.83
C LYS A 4 14.33 -15.88 9.80
N TYR A 5 13.21 -16.20 9.15
CA TYR A 5 12.01 -15.36 9.11
C TYR A 5 10.87 -16.08 9.82
N TYR A 6 10.15 -15.38 10.67
CA TYR A 6 9.04 -15.93 11.47
C TYR A 6 7.74 -15.30 10.98
N ALA A 7 6.93 -16.07 10.28
CA ALA A 7 5.64 -15.60 9.77
C ALA A 7 4.54 -15.93 10.78
N VAL A 8 3.80 -14.92 11.21
CA VAL A 8 2.61 -15.01 12.08
C VAL A 8 1.39 -14.77 11.22
N ARG A 9 0.63 -15.81 10.94
CA ARG A 9 -0.62 -15.74 10.17
C ARG A 9 -1.78 -15.29 11.04
N VAL A 10 -1.87 -15.85 12.25
CA VAL A 10 -2.88 -15.51 13.26
C VAL A 10 -2.15 -15.19 14.57
N GLY A 11 -2.37 -14.00 15.13
CA GLY A 11 -1.71 -13.50 16.33
C GLY A 11 -2.14 -12.06 16.63
N LYS A 12 -1.58 -11.46 17.67
CA LYS A 12 -1.86 -10.06 18.06
C LYS A 12 -1.61 -9.08 16.90
N VAL A 13 -0.49 -9.27 16.20
CA VAL A 13 -0.18 -8.54 14.97
C VAL A 13 0.34 -9.55 13.94
N PRO A 14 -0.46 -9.94 12.94
CA PRO A 14 0.01 -10.78 11.84
C PRO A 14 1.15 -10.11 11.06
N GLY A 15 2.17 -10.88 10.65
CA GLY A 15 3.32 -10.32 9.94
C GLY A 15 4.50 -11.27 9.87
N ILE A 16 5.57 -10.83 9.18
CA ILE A 16 6.84 -11.55 9.12
C ILE A 16 7.85 -10.80 9.99
N TYR A 17 8.46 -11.52 10.92
CA TYR A 17 9.42 -11.01 11.89
C TYR A 17 10.81 -11.58 11.63
N GLN A 18 11.86 -10.80 11.91
CA GLN A 18 13.24 -11.23 11.69
C GLN A 18 13.85 -11.90 12.91
N THR A 19 13.19 -11.80 14.07
CA THR A 19 13.64 -12.42 15.33
C THR A 19 12.52 -13.22 15.99
N TRP A 20 12.93 -14.27 16.70
CA TRP A 20 11.97 -15.05 17.49
C TRP A 20 11.30 -14.23 18.60
N ASP A 21 12.04 -13.29 19.20
CA ASP A 21 11.52 -12.45 20.30
C ASP A 21 10.39 -11.52 19.81
N GLU A 22 10.49 -10.99 18.60
CA GLU A 22 9.41 -10.22 17.98
C GLU A 22 8.20 -11.10 17.66
N CYS A 23 8.41 -12.29 17.09
CA CYS A 23 7.35 -13.25 16.80
C CYS A 23 6.65 -13.67 18.09
N LYS A 24 7.40 -14.06 19.13
CA LYS A 24 6.89 -14.51 20.42
C LYS A 24 5.95 -13.49 21.07
N LYS A 25 6.26 -12.20 21.01
CA LYS A 25 5.40 -11.13 21.56
C LYS A 25 4.00 -11.13 20.91
N ASN A 26 3.91 -11.56 19.65
CA ASN A 26 2.69 -11.55 18.89
C ASN A 26 1.87 -12.85 18.96
N VAL A 27 2.49 -13.96 19.32
CA VAL A 27 1.82 -15.26 19.39
C VAL A 27 1.59 -15.74 20.84
N HIS A 28 2.43 -15.30 21.77
CA HIS A 28 2.33 -15.75 23.16
C HIS A 28 1.06 -15.24 23.84
N GLY A 29 0.26 -16.19 24.35
CA GLY A 29 -1.02 -15.91 24.99
C GLY A 29 -2.14 -15.48 24.01
N PHE A 30 -1.95 -15.65 22.70
CA PHE A 30 -2.99 -15.41 21.70
C PHE A 30 -3.68 -16.73 21.35
N PRO A 31 -5.01 -16.88 21.54
CA PRO A 31 -5.74 -18.10 21.24
C PRO A 31 -5.62 -18.45 19.75
N ALA A 32 -5.39 -19.74 19.46
CA ALA A 32 -5.25 -20.25 18.09
C ALA A 32 -4.22 -19.51 17.23
N ALA A 33 -3.09 -19.06 17.81
CA ALA A 33 -2.03 -18.42 17.05
C ALA A 33 -1.43 -19.38 16.01
N GLU A 34 -1.34 -18.91 14.75
CA GLU A 34 -0.72 -19.63 13.64
C GLU A 34 0.58 -18.93 13.25
N TYR A 35 1.69 -19.63 13.35
CA TYR A 35 2.99 -19.09 12.97
C TYR A 35 3.96 -20.20 12.54
N LYS A 36 4.93 -19.85 11.70
CA LYS A 36 5.96 -20.77 11.22
C LYS A 36 7.25 -20.03 10.91
N SER A 37 8.41 -20.71 11.04
CA SER A 37 9.72 -20.16 10.67
C SER A 37 10.17 -20.67 9.30
N PHE A 38 10.86 -19.80 8.55
CA PHE A 38 11.33 -20.06 7.20
C PHE A 38 12.78 -19.61 7.04
N MET A 39 13.48 -20.14 6.04
CA MET A 39 14.85 -19.79 5.73
C MET A 39 14.93 -18.67 4.68
N SER A 40 13.84 -18.46 3.92
CA SER A 40 13.74 -17.37 2.95
C SER A 40 12.52 -16.48 3.21
N MET A 41 12.56 -15.25 2.71
CA MET A 41 11.44 -14.32 2.77
C MET A 41 10.30 -14.76 1.83
N GLU A 42 10.66 -15.38 0.69
CA GLU A 42 9.71 -15.91 -0.29
C GLU A 42 8.83 -16.98 0.33
N GLU A 43 9.44 -17.97 1.02
CA GLU A 43 8.67 -19.02 1.72
C GLU A 43 7.79 -18.45 2.83
N ALA A 44 8.28 -17.44 3.56
CA ALA A 44 7.50 -16.77 4.60
C ALA A 44 6.31 -16.00 3.99
N ASN A 45 6.50 -15.36 2.84
CA ASN A 45 5.43 -14.68 2.10
C ASN A 45 4.40 -15.68 1.56
N ALA A 46 4.83 -16.79 0.96
CA ALA A 46 3.93 -17.84 0.49
C ALA A 46 3.07 -18.42 1.62
N TYR A 47 3.66 -18.67 2.81
CA TYR A 47 2.92 -19.11 3.99
C TYR A 47 1.88 -18.09 4.44
N MET A 48 2.16 -16.80 4.29
CA MET A 48 1.22 -15.71 4.59
C MET A 48 0.11 -15.57 3.53
N GLY A 49 0.08 -16.43 2.49
CA GLY A 49 -0.80 -16.29 1.33
C GLY A 49 -0.37 -15.14 0.41
N ARG A 50 0.90 -14.77 0.47
CA ARG A 50 1.51 -13.77 -0.39
C ARG A 50 2.17 -14.50 -1.55
N GLU A 51 1.42 -14.82 -2.60
CA GLU A 51 2.03 -15.24 -3.86
C GLU A 51 2.95 -14.11 -4.33
N ALA A 52 4.07 -14.51 -4.93
CA ALA A 52 5.10 -13.58 -5.34
C ALA A 52 4.49 -12.44 -6.16
N VAL A 53 4.51 -11.24 -5.59
CA VAL A 53 4.28 -10.02 -6.37
C VAL A 53 5.35 -10.06 -7.46
N GLN A 54 4.94 -10.30 -8.71
CA GLN A 54 5.86 -10.24 -9.84
C GLN A 54 6.43 -8.82 -9.85
N GLU A 55 7.68 -8.71 -9.40
CA GLU A 55 8.45 -7.51 -9.65
C GLU A 55 8.64 -7.41 -11.16
N ILE A 56 7.96 -6.48 -11.77
CA ILE A 56 8.48 -5.92 -13.02
C ILE A 56 9.69 -5.11 -12.58
N ASN A 57 10.85 -5.78 -12.47
CA ASN A 57 12.14 -5.13 -12.40
C ASN A 57 12.36 -4.41 -13.74
N GLY A 58 11.80 -3.21 -13.85
CA GLY A 58 12.14 -2.27 -14.87
C GLY A 58 13.64 -1.99 -14.75
N LYS A 59 14.45 -2.65 -15.60
CA LYS A 59 15.78 -2.15 -15.91
C LYS A 59 15.63 -0.65 -16.13
N THR A 60 16.46 0.12 -15.44
CA THR A 60 16.72 1.54 -15.72
C THR A 60 17.22 1.65 -17.17
N GLY A 61 16.30 1.77 -18.08
CA GLY A 61 16.49 2.04 -19.48
C GLY A 61 15.27 2.81 -19.92
N SER A 62 15.43 3.86 -20.73
CA SER A 62 14.37 4.69 -21.29
C SER A 62 13.39 3.84 -22.12
N GLY A 63 12.54 3.09 -21.44
CA GLY A 63 11.39 2.41 -22.00
C GLY A 63 10.20 3.35 -21.95
N ASN A 64 9.49 3.49 -23.06
CA ASN A 64 8.26 4.27 -23.17
C ASN A 64 7.25 3.79 -22.12
N MET A 65 6.51 4.71 -21.52
CA MET A 65 5.49 4.46 -20.49
C MET A 65 4.39 3.49 -20.93
N GLU A 66 4.21 3.28 -22.22
CA GLU A 66 3.26 2.31 -22.79
C GLU A 66 3.54 0.87 -22.35
N ASP A 67 4.80 0.54 -21.98
CA ASP A 67 5.20 -0.79 -21.51
C ASP A 67 4.85 -1.05 -20.01
N VAL A 68 4.38 -0.04 -19.27
CA VAL A 68 4.12 -0.11 -17.82
C VAL A 68 2.62 0.03 -17.50
N MET A 69 1.82 0.56 -18.42
CA MET A 69 0.39 0.69 -18.21
C MET A 69 -0.28 -0.68 -18.35
N PRO A 70 -0.98 -1.17 -17.31
CA PRO A 70 -1.79 -2.38 -17.45
C PRO A 70 -2.97 -2.10 -18.37
N ASP A 71 -3.33 -3.09 -19.17
CA ASP A 71 -4.33 -2.94 -20.23
C ASP A 71 -5.74 -2.59 -19.72
N ASN A 72 -6.09 -2.79 -18.43
CA ASN A 72 -7.48 -2.65 -17.99
C ASN A 72 -7.67 -1.89 -16.66
N ASP A 73 -7.25 -2.44 -15.51
CA ASP A 73 -7.68 -1.95 -14.20
C ASP A 73 -6.52 -1.35 -13.40
N TYR A 74 -6.48 -0.03 -13.31
CA TYR A 74 -5.41 0.64 -12.57
C TYR A 74 -5.88 1.91 -11.86
N ALA A 75 -5.15 2.30 -10.84
CA ALA A 75 -5.33 3.56 -10.13
C ALA A 75 -4.00 4.30 -9.95
N PHE A 76 -4.03 5.62 -10.06
CA PHE A 76 -2.98 6.50 -9.59
C PHE A 76 -3.44 7.17 -8.30
N VAL A 77 -2.58 7.24 -7.30
CA VAL A 77 -2.88 7.87 -6.01
C VAL A 77 -1.67 8.66 -5.52
N ASP A 78 -1.95 9.80 -4.90
CA ASP A 78 -0.95 10.63 -4.24
C ASP A 78 -1.54 11.26 -2.97
N GLY A 79 -0.65 11.72 -2.09
CA GLY A 79 -0.98 12.34 -0.83
C GLY A 79 -0.49 13.77 -0.72
N SER A 80 -1.28 14.65 -0.10
CA SER A 80 -0.90 16.01 0.17
C SER A 80 -1.17 16.40 1.63
N PHE A 81 -0.48 17.45 2.09
CA PHE A 81 -0.61 17.98 3.44
C PHE A 81 -0.56 19.50 3.44
N ASN A 82 -1.59 20.13 3.97
CA ASN A 82 -1.62 21.58 4.15
C ASN A 82 -1.06 21.95 5.52
N ILE A 83 0.13 22.53 5.52
CA ILE A 83 0.85 22.92 6.76
C ILE A 83 0.08 23.98 7.55
N ALA A 84 -0.63 24.88 6.87
CA ALA A 84 -1.35 25.98 7.52
C ALA A 84 -2.58 25.50 8.29
N THR A 85 -3.26 24.46 7.79
CA THR A 85 -4.50 23.94 8.38
C THR A 85 -4.31 22.62 9.15
N GLY A 86 -3.18 21.94 8.95
CA GLY A 86 -2.93 20.60 9.48
C GLY A 86 -3.75 19.50 8.81
N VAL A 87 -4.41 19.78 7.68
CA VAL A 87 -5.21 18.83 6.92
C VAL A 87 -4.32 18.01 6.02
N TYR A 88 -4.45 16.70 6.10
CA TYR A 88 -3.88 15.74 5.14
C TYR A 88 -4.98 15.26 4.19
N GLY A 89 -4.63 14.89 2.98
CA GLY A 89 -5.61 14.41 2.01
C GLY A 89 -4.97 13.59 0.92
N TYR A 90 -5.80 12.93 0.15
CA TYR A 90 -5.42 12.18 -1.02
C TYR A 90 -6.21 12.61 -2.24
N GLY A 91 -5.58 12.41 -3.38
CA GLY A 91 -6.20 12.53 -4.68
C GLY A 91 -5.73 11.41 -5.59
N GLY A 92 -6.52 11.13 -6.60
CA GLY A 92 -6.20 10.12 -7.57
C GLY A 92 -7.40 9.74 -8.43
N PHE A 93 -7.25 8.68 -9.18
CA PHE A 93 -8.33 8.13 -9.99
C PHE A 93 -8.10 6.63 -10.24
N LEU A 94 -9.18 5.92 -10.50
CA LEU A 94 -9.19 4.53 -10.95
C LEU A 94 -9.79 4.48 -12.34
N ILE A 95 -9.17 3.72 -13.24
CA ILE A 95 -9.71 3.38 -14.55
C ILE A 95 -10.16 1.92 -14.52
N HIS A 96 -11.40 1.68 -14.97
CA HIS A 96 -11.98 0.36 -15.17
C HIS A 96 -12.89 0.38 -16.40
N ASP A 97 -12.66 -0.52 -17.34
CA ASP A 97 -13.40 -0.59 -18.61
C ASP A 97 -13.49 0.77 -19.35
N GLY A 98 -12.39 1.55 -19.32
CA GLY A 98 -12.34 2.88 -19.92
C GLY A 98 -13.11 3.97 -19.15
N VAL A 99 -13.77 3.62 -18.05
CA VAL A 99 -14.46 4.57 -17.17
C VAL A 99 -13.51 5.04 -16.08
N ARG A 100 -13.51 6.36 -15.87
CA ARG A 100 -12.70 7.00 -14.84
C ARG A 100 -13.52 7.28 -13.58
N TYR A 101 -12.99 6.86 -12.44
CA TYR A 101 -13.54 7.13 -11.10
C TYR A 101 -12.55 8.00 -10.32
N GLU A 102 -12.91 9.25 -10.05
CA GLU A 102 -12.08 10.15 -9.24
C GLU A 102 -12.08 9.68 -7.78
N LEU A 103 -10.91 9.71 -7.16
CA LEU A 103 -10.68 9.36 -5.77
C LEU A 103 -10.19 10.61 -5.05
N SER A 104 -10.89 11.05 -4.01
CA SER A 104 -10.50 12.22 -3.24
C SER A 104 -11.03 12.13 -1.82
N GLY A 105 -10.26 12.63 -0.86
CA GLY A 105 -10.67 12.74 0.52
C GLY A 105 -9.62 13.41 1.37
N ASN A 106 -10.02 13.84 2.56
CA ASN A 106 -9.14 14.50 3.50
C ASN A 106 -9.47 14.15 4.95
N GLY A 107 -8.61 14.53 5.88
CA GLY A 107 -8.81 14.37 7.30
C GLY A 107 -7.93 15.31 8.11
N SER A 108 -8.25 15.42 9.41
CA SER A 108 -7.56 16.30 10.36
C SER A 108 -7.21 15.59 11.68
N ASP A 109 -7.29 14.24 11.74
CA ASP A 109 -6.84 13.49 12.92
C ASP A 109 -5.37 13.80 13.21
N LYS A 110 -5.07 14.21 14.44
CA LYS A 110 -3.73 14.71 14.81
C LYS A 110 -2.63 13.65 14.68
N GLU A 111 -2.93 12.39 14.95
CA GLU A 111 -1.96 11.31 14.87
C GLU A 111 -1.65 11.01 13.40
N MET A 112 -2.67 10.92 12.56
CA MET A 112 -2.52 10.80 11.11
C MET A 112 -1.80 12.02 10.51
N ALA A 113 -2.17 13.25 10.89
CA ALA A 113 -1.56 14.51 10.44
C ALA A 113 -0.04 14.55 10.74
N SER A 114 0.43 13.86 11.79
CA SER A 114 1.86 13.72 12.09
C SER A 114 2.66 13.00 10.98
N MET A 115 1.98 12.28 10.09
CA MET A 115 2.56 11.60 8.93
C MET A 115 2.54 12.48 7.66
N ARG A 116 1.91 13.67 7.73
CA ARG A 116 1.81 14.64 6.63
C ARG A 116 1.21 14.01 5.36
N ASN A 117 1.83 14.26 4.18
CA ASN A 117 1.43 13.71 2.89
C ASN A 117 1.34 12.17 2.89
N VAL A 118 2.20 11.50 3.64
CA VAL A 118 2.19 10.02 3.76
C VAL A 118 0.84 9.51 4.28
N ALA A 119 0.16 10.24 5.17
CA ALA A 119 -1.19 9.89 5.61
C ALA A 119 -2.17 9.90 4.41
N GLY A 120 -2.06 10.90 3.54
CA GLY A 120 -2.84 10.98 2.31
C GLY A 120 -2.58 9.81 1.37
N GLU A 121 -1.30 9.47 1.12
CA GLU A 121 -0.96 8.35 0.24
C GLU A 121 -1.49 7.00 0.74
N ILE A 122 -1.41 6.74 2.04
CA ILE A 122 -2.00 5.56 2.67
C ILE A 122 -3.51 5.52 2.40
N LEU A 123 -4.22 6.62 2.68
CA LEU A 123 -5.67 6.69 2.49
C LEU A 123 -6.05 6.59 1.00
N GLY A 124 -5.28 7.20 0.11
CA GLY A 124 -5.47 7.10 -1.34
C GLY A 124 -5.34 5.67 -1.84
N SER A 125 -4.31 4.96 -1.38
CA SER A 125 -4.13 3.54 -1.70
C SER A 125 -5.30 2.69 -1.18
N MET A 126 -5.76 2.92 0.06
CA MET A 126 -6.94 2.22 0.60
C MET A 126 -8.21 2.55 -0.19
N ALA A 127 -8.40 3.80 -0.59
CA ALA A 127 -9.56 4.25 -1.37
C ALA A 127 -9.58 3.59 -2.75
N ALA A 128 -8.43 3.48 -3.43
CA ALA A 128 -8.31 2.79 -4.71
C ALA A 128 -8.71 1.32 -4.61
N VAL A 129 -8.17 0.61 -3.62
CA VAL A 129 -8.50 -0.81 -3.38
C VAL A 129 -9.97 -0.99 -3.01
N LYS A 130 -10.51 -0.13 -2.16
CA LYS A 130 -11.93 -0.16 -1.79
C LYS A 130 -12.82 0.03 -3.01
N LYS A 131 -12.50 1.01 -3.86
CA LYS A 131 -13.25 1.28 -5.09
C LYS A 131 -13.19 0.12 -6.06
N ALA A 132 -12.03 -0.52 -6.22
CA ALA A 132 -11.87 -1.70 -7.05
C ALA A 132 -12.77 -2.86 -6.56
N ILE A 133 -12.82 -3.10 -5.25
CA ILE A 133 -13.71 -4.13 -4.66
C ILE A 133 -15.19 -3.78 -4.89
N GLU A 134 -15.59 -2.51 -4.72
CA GLU A 134 -16.96 -2.04 -4.99
C GLU A 134 -17.38 -2.27 -6.45
N LEU A 135 -16.43 -2.16 -7.38
CA LEU A 135 -16.63 -2.44 -8.81
C LEU A 135 -16.58 -3.94 -9.15
N GLY A 136 -16.26 -4.80 -8.17
CA GLY A 136 -16.18 -6.25 -8.35
C GLY A 136 -14.89 -6.76 -8.98
N LEU A 137 -13.85 -5.90 -9.07
CA LEU A 137 -12.56 -6.27 -9.63
C LEU A 137 -11.89 -7.38 -8.81
N LYS A 138 -11.18 -8.25 -9.52
CA LYS A 138 -10.38 -9.33 -8.90
C LYS A 138 -8.89 -8.98 -8.83
N GLU A 139 -8.46 -8.01 -9.62
CA GLU A 139 -7.11 -7.48 -9.63
C GLU A 139 -7.13 -5.97 -9.85
N ILE A 140 -6.15 -5.25 -9.30
CA ILE A 140 -5.91 -3.84 -9.56
C ILE A 140 -4.42 -3.52 -9.49
N SER A 141 -3.93 -2.69 -10.42
CA SER A 141 -2.61 -2.06 -10.32
C SER A 141 -2.71 -0.69 -9.66
N VAL A 142 -2.04 -0.50 -8.52
CA VAL A 142 -2.00 0.78 -7.80
C VAL A 142 -0.65 1.44 -8.04
N PHE A 143 -0.65 2.57 -8.74
CA PHE A 143 0.51 3.40 -9.03
C PHE A 143 0.70 4.42 -7.91
N TYR A 144 1.92 4.51 -7.38
CA TYR A 144 2.28 5.36 -6.24
C TYR A 144 3.76 5.75 -6.31
N ASP A 145 4.18 6.82 -5.64
CA ASP A 145 5.59 7.26 -5.66
C ASP A 145 6.33 7.06 -4.33
N TYR A 146 5.66 6.99 -3.18
CA TYR A 146 6.29 6.79 -1.89
C TYR A 146 6.51 5.30 -1.56
N ALA A 147 7.75 4.88 -1.45
CA ALA A 147 8.13 3.48 -1.25
C ALA A 147 7.45 2.76 -0.06
N GLY A 148 7.01 3.51 0.95
CA GLY A 148 6.31 2.97 2.12
C GLY A 148 4.98 2.30 1.79
N ILE A 149 4.31 2.69 0.70
CA ILE A 149 2.99 2.14 0.33
C ILE A 149 3.08 0.62 0.14
N LYS A 150 3.97 0.13 -0.72
CA LYS A 150 4.20 -1.31 -0.86
C LYS A 150 4.82 -1.91 0.40
N ALA A 151 5.87 -1.28 0.92
CA ALA A 151 6.66 -1.86 2.01
C ALA A 151 5.84 -2.10 3.29
N TRP A 152 4.88 -1.25 3.61
CA TRP A 152 3.95 -1.49 4.72
C TRP A 152 2.87 -2.50 4.35
N ALA A 153 2.31 -2.43 3.15
CA ALA A 153 1.28 -3.35 2.69
C ALA A 153 1.73 -4.82 2.76
N VAL A 154 2.98 -5.08 2.33
CA VAL A 154 3.56 -6.43 2.33
C VAL A 154 4.33 -6.76 3.61
N GLY A 155 4.42 -5.83 4.58
CA GLY A 155 5.04 -6.05 5.88
C GLY A 155 6.57 -6.02 5.90
N GLU A 156 7.21 -5.47 4.89
CA GLU A 156 8.66 -5.28 4.83
C GLU A 156 9.15 -4.23 5.83
N TRP A 157 8.37 -3.14 5.99
CA TRP A 157 8.70 -2.09 6.95
C TRP A 157 7.93 -2.24 8.25
N LYS A 158 8.58 -1.86 9.37
CA LYS A 158 7.93 -1.78 10.68
C LYS A 158 6.80 -0.75 10.67
N ARG A 159 5.72 -1.06 11.35
CA ARG A 159 4.52 -0.23 11.46
C ARG A 159 4.42 0.29 12.88
N ASN A 160 4.85 1.53 13.08
CA ASN A 160 4.93 2.17 14.40
C ASN A 160 3.94 3.33 14.56
N LYS A 161 3.22 3.69 13.50
CA LYS A 161 2.21 4.75 13.47
C LYS A 161 0.84 4.13 13.25
N LYS A 162 -0.19 4.74 13.83
CA LYS A 162 -1.60 4.34 13.67
C LYS A 162 -1.95 4.07 12.19
N GLY A 163 -1.69 5.04 11.32
CA GLY A 163 -2.00 4.92 9.90
C GLY A 163 -1.30 3.74 9.22
N THR A 164 -0.03 3.44 9.55
CA THR A 164 0.68 2.31 8.95
C THR A 164 0.17 0.96 9.45
N ILE A 165 -0.30 0.90 10.71
CA ILE A 165 -0.91 -0.30 11.29
C ILE A 165 -2.29 -0.55 10.66
N GLU A 166 -3.13 0.49 10.58
CA GLU A 166 -4.46 0.42 9.99
C GLU A 166 -4.38 0.05 8.50
N TYR A 167 -3.44 0.64 7.77
CA TYR A 167 -3.20 0.33 6.36
C TYR A 167 -2.86 -1.15 6.15
N TYR A 168 -1.88 -1.66 6.89
CA TYR A 168 -1.51 -3.07 6.81
C TYR A 168 -2.69 -3.99 7.13
N ASN A 169 -3.41 -3.72 8.22
CA ASN A 169 -4.56 -4.51 8.62
C ASN A 169 -5.65 -4.51 7.55
N TYR A 170 -5.90 -3.35 6.92
CA TYR A 170 -6.84 -3.24 5.82
C TYR A 170 -6.40 -4.10 4.63
N ILE A 171 -5.17 -3.96 4.16
CA ILE A 171 -4.66 -4.76 3.03
C ILE A 171 -4.76 -6.26 3.31
N ILE A 172 -4.41 -6.69 4.52
CA ILE A 172 -4.58 -8.10 4.91
C ILE A 172 -6.05 -8.54 4.91
N SER A 173 -6.97 -7.69 5.34
CA SER A 173 -8.39 -8.04 5.40
C SER A 173 -9.04 -8.22 4.02
N VAL A 174 -8.48 -7.60 2.99
CA VAL A 174 -9.04 -7.64 1.62
C VAL A 174 -8.28 -8.56 0.66
N ARG A 175 -7.14 -9.12 1.06
CA ARG A 175 -6.25 -9.89 0.18
C ARG A 175 -6.90 -11.12 -0.48
N ASP A 176 -7.91 -11.71 0.19
CA ASP A 176 -8.63 -12.87 -0.34
C ASP A 176 -9.75 -12.45 -1.32
N SER A 177 -10.03 -11.15 -1.41
CA SER A 177 -11.08 -10.57 -2.27
C SER A 177 -10.51 -10.01 -3.56
N ILE A 178 -9.30 -9.45 -3.52
CA ILE A 178 -8.68 -8.76 -4.66
C ILE A 178 -7.15 -8.92 -4.64
N ASN A 179 -6.57 -9.16 -5.82
CA ASN A 179 -5.12 -9.13 -6.02
C ASN A 179 -4.67 -7.68 -6.27
N ILE A 180 -3.70 -7.19 -5.47
CA ILE A 180 -3.21 -5.81 -5.56
C ILE A 180 -1.78 -5.83 -6.08
N ARG A 181 -1.58 -5.27 -7.28
CA ARG A 181 -0.26 -5.05 -7.86
C ARG A 181 0.22 -3.64 -7.52
N PHE A 182 1.25 -3.52 -6.70
CA PHE A 182 1.86 -2.24 -6.34
C PHE A 182 2.90 -1.82 -7.37
N VAL A 183 2.66 -0.73 -8.10
CA VAL A 183 3.55 -0.22 -9.16
C VAL A 183 4.15 1.12 -8.70
N LYS A 184 5.45 1.10 -8.37
CA LYS A 184 6.14 2.31 -7.97
C LYS A 184 6.53 3.14 -9.18
N VAL A 185 6.09 4.39 -9.22
CA VAL A 185 6.54 5.40 -10.17
C VAL A 185 7.56 6.33 -9.52
N ARG A 186 8.28 7.09 -10.34
CA ARG A 186 9.16 8.15 -9.85
C ARG A 186 8.34 9.43 -9.74
N GLY A 187 8.31 10.03 -8.54
CA GLY A 187 7.65 11.32 -8.33
C GLY A 187 8.23 12.40 -9.23
N HIS A 188 7.38 13.30 -9.72
CA HIS A 188 7.74 14.44 -10.59
C HIS A 188 8.58 14.05 -11.83
N SER A 189 8.28 12.92 -12.44
CA SER A 189 9.01 12.39 -13.59
C SER A 189 8.28 12.56 -14.93
N GLY A 190 7.21 13.37 -14.98
CA GLY A 190 6.40 13.55 -16.17
C GLY A 190 5.41 12.41 -16.45
N VAL A 191 5.19 11.55 -15.45
CA VAL A 191 4.12 10.53 -15.49
C VAL A 191 2.78 11.24 -15.33
N GLU A 192 2.05 11.44 -16.42
CA GLU A 192 0.82 12.25 -16.46
C GLU A 192 -0.19 11.83 -15.37
N GLY A 193 -0.40 10.52 -15.17
CA GLY A 193 -1.31 10.00 -14.14
C GLY A 193 -0.86 10.36 -12.72
N ASN A 194 0.45 10.34 -12.44
CA ASN A 194 0.98 10.72 -11.13
C ASN A 194 0.90 12.24 -10.88
N GLU A 195 1.17 13.05 -11.91
CA GLU A 195 1.05 14.52 -11.81
C GLU A 195 -0.41 14.94 -11.61
N GLU A 196 -1.34 14.21 -12.23
CA GLU A 196 -2.75 14.45 -11.99
C GLU A 196 -3.20 14.04 -10.60
N ALA A 197 -2.73 12.90 -10.07
CA ALA A 197 -3.00 12.47 -8.70
C ALA A 197 -2.48 13.51 -7.68
N ASP A 198 -1.27 14.04 -7.87
CA ASP A 198 -0.70 15.14 -7.06
C ASP A 198 -1.59 16.38 -7.08
N ARG A 199 -2.06 16.81 -8.27
CA ARG A 199 -2.98 17.96 -8.39
C ARG A 199 -4.29 17.73 -7.64
N LEU A 200 -4.87 16.52 -7.76
CA LEU A 200 -6.09 16.16 -7.05
C LEU A 200 -5.87 16.11 -5.53
N ALA A 201 -4.73 15.58 -5.08
CA ALA A 201 -4.37 15.54 -3.67
C ALA A 201 -4.20 16.95 -3.07
N LYS A 202 -3.56 17.87 -3.80
CA LYS A 202 -3.44 19.29 -3.41
C LYS A 202 -4.81 19.96 -3.30
N ARG A 203 -5.69 19.72 -4.26
CA ARG A 203 -7.07 20.24 -4.24
C ARG A 203 -7.84 19.71 -3.02
N ALA A 204 -7.66 18.45 -2.65
CA ALA A 204 -8.33 17.84 -1.51
C ALA A 204 -8.00 18.50 -0.16
N VAL A 205 -6.84 19.16 -0.05
CA VAL A 205 -6.40 19.87 1.17
C VAL A 205 -6.44 21.40 1.04
N GLY A 206 -7.02 21.93 -0.04
CA GLY A 206 -7.18 23.36 -0.26
C GLY A 206 -5.89 24.10 -0.61
N LEU A 207 -4.98 23.47 -1.35
CA LEU A 207 -3.71 24.03 -1.86
C LEU A 207 -3.77 24.47 -3.33
N CYS A 208 -4.91 24.33 -3.99
CA CYS A 208 -5.19 24.80 -5.37
C CYS A 208 -6.49 25.59 -5.40
#